data_f3395022aee32f48e3ed4e071a48af7e
#
_entry.id   f3395022aee32f48e3ed4e071a48af7e
#
_cell.length_a   1.000
_cell.length_b   1.000
_cell.length_c   1.000
_cell.angle_alpha   90.00
_cell.angle_beta   90.00
_cell.angle_gamma   90.00
#
_symmetry.space_group_name_H-M   'P 1'
#
loop_
_entity.id
_entity.type
_entity.pdbx_description
1 polymer ?
#
loop_
_entity_poly.entity_id
_entity_poly.type
_entity_poly.pdbx_seq_one_letter_code
_entity_poly.pdbx_strand_id
1 'polypeptide(L)'
;MMLASSTGMVDDGTWTIEKLKTLSQNIYTDVNNNNMRDSGDLFGLVSPQGNMLDPYQYGANLPCLTMNDFGELEINSRLTGDFGVSLCDRLRDLFHNNGGAYCASKELPDYYAMAQGRALFEVETAGYIIRTLNPSEINYGILPMPKYDSEQTGGYHTCLSMVYSSFSIPEIANDAAESAAVLEALAHDSYTQLIPYIYENNLKSRYSKRPQDARMFDLLTEGIVYDPGRVMDNVDIYSLFRRAIRDNVTLGKYFEASKSVFENGLKDINFAFSE
;
A
#
# COMPACT_ATOMS: atom_id res chain seq x y z
N MET A 1 14.57 -20.24 -8.04
CA MET A 1 15.85 -19.53 -7.80
C MET A 1 15.64 -18.02 -7.59
N MET A 2 14.83 -17.33 -8.41
CA MET A 2 14.59 -15.87 -8.32
C MET A 2 13.90 -15.42 -7.01
N LEU A 3 12.91 -16.18 -6.52
CA LEU A 3 12.17 -15.85 -5.28
C LEU A 3 13.03 -15.94 -4.01
N ALA A 4 13.98 -16.87 -3.94
CA ALA A 4 14.91 -16.97 -2.80
C ALA A 4 15.90 -15.78 -2.76
N SER A 5 16.21 -15.18 -3.92
CA SER A 5 17.05 -13.98 -3.97
C SER A 5 16.29 -12.71 -3.60
N SER A 6 14.96 -12.68 -3.76
CA SER A 6 14.14 -11.51 -3.45
C SER A 6 13.98 -11.30 -1.93
N THR A 7 13.82 -12.37 -1.14
CA THR A 7 13.80 -12.27 0.33
C THR A 7 15.17 -11.86 0.89
N GLY A 8 16.28 -12.31 0.29
CA GLY A 8 17.62 -11.82 0.63
C GLY A 8 17.75 -10.30 0.45
N MET A 9 17.17 -9.74 -0.62
CA MET A 9 17.18 -8.28 -0.83
C MET A 9 16.37 -7.52 0.22
N VAL A 10 15.32 -8.13 0.78
CA VAL A 10 14.59 -7.56 1.92
C VAL A 10 15.47 -7.56 3.16
N ASP A 11 16.13 -8.67 3.43
CA ASP A 11 17.02 -8.84 4.60
C ASP A 11 18.22 -7.89 4.55
N ASP A 12 18.78 -7.68 3.35
CA ASP A 12 19.92 -6.77 3.12
C ASP A 12 19.50 -5.30 2.97
N GLY A 13 18.19 -5.00 3.01
CA GLY A 13 17.65 -3.65 2.84
C GLY A 13 17.76 -3.10 1.41
N THR A 14 18.13 -3.93 0.42
CA THR A 14 18.30 -3.53 -0.99
C THR A 14 17.03 -3.69 -1.82
N TRP A 15 15.92 -4.14 -1.23
CA TRP A 15 14.62 -4.21 -1.87
C TRP A 15 14.00 -2.82 -1.97
N THR A 16 14.19 -2.15 -3.10
CA THR A 16 13.83 -0.76 -3.38
C THR A 16 12.98 -0.65 -4.65
N ILE A 17 12.36 0.54 -4.87
CA ILE A 17 11.59 0.83 -6.10
C ILE A 17 12.48 0.65 -7.35
N GLU A 18 13.73 1.10 -7.31
CA GLU A 18 14.66 0.94 -8.43
C GLU A 18 15.01 -0.55 -8.67
N LYS A 19 15.12 -1.33 -7.59
CA LYS A 19 15.35 -2.77 -7.70
C LYS A 19 14.17 -3.49 -8.33
N LEU A 20 12.95 -3.14 -7.91
CA LEU A 20 11.71 -3.67 -8.51
C LEU A 20 11.64 -3.35 -10.00
N LYS A 21 11.96 -2.09 -10.38
CA LYS A 21 12.04 -1.67 -11.78
C LYS A 21 13.03 -2.52 -12.57
N THR A 22 14.25 -2.66 -12.06
CA THR A 22 15.32 -3.44 -12.72
C THR A 22 14.91 -4.90 -12.95
N LEU A 23 14.24 -5.51 -11.98
CA LEU A 23 13.81 -6.91 -12.05
C LEU A 23 12.63 -7.14 -12.99
N SER A 24 11.81 -6.11 -13.21
CA SER A 24 10.58 -6.22 -14.02
C SER A 24 10.73 -5.72 -15.46
N GLN A 25 11.65 -4.76 -15.73
CA GLN A 25 11.66 -3.92 -16.94
C GLN A 25 11.72 -4.65 -18.28
N ASN A 26 12.28 -5.85 -18.35
CA ASN A 26 12.44 -6.58 -19.60
C ASN A 26 11.53 -7.82 -19.72
N ILE A 27 10.52 -7.91 -18.84
CA ILE A 27 9.62 -9.05 -18.79
C ILE A 27 8.26 -8.65 -19.36
N TYR A 28 8.07 -8.95 -20.64
CA TYR A 28 6.81 -8.78 -21.36
C TYR A 28 6.68 -9.86 -22.42
N THR A 29 5.49 -10.43 -22.55
CA THR A 29 5.15 -11.37 -23.62
C THR A 29 3.69 -11.21 -23.98
N ASP A 30 3.39 -10.95 -25.27
CA ASP A 30 2.05 -11.04 -25.84
C ASP A 30 1.66 -12.53 -25.91
N VAL A 31 0.95 -13.02 -24.90
CA VAL A 31 0.57 -14.44 -24.79
C VAL A 31 -0.72 -14.77 -25.52
N ASN A 32 -1.58 -13.78 -25.79
CA ASN A 32 -2.81 -13.97 -26.53
C ASN A 32 -2.65 -13.71 -28.04
N ASN A 33 -1.47 -13.23 -28.48
CA ASN A 33 -1.10 -12.96 -29.87
C ASN A 33 -2.03 -11.97 -30.59
N ASN A 34 -2.58 -11.00 -29.85
CA ASN A 34 -3.47 -9.98 -30.42
C ASN A 34 -2.72 -8.72 -30.89
N ASN A 35 -1.39 -8.64 -30.67
CA ASN A 35 -0.52 -7.50 -30.95
C ASN A 35 -0.94 -6.21 -30.20
N MET A 36 -1.68 -6.34 -29.10
CA MET A 36 -2.02 -5.26 -28.19
C MET A 36 -1.38 -5.54 -26.83
N ARG A 37 -0.97 -4.47 -26.17
CA ARG A 37 -0.47 -4.55 -24.80
C ARG A 37 -1.64 -4.43 -23.86
N ASP A 38 -2.15 -5.53 -23.36
CA ASP A 38 -3.34 -5.59 -22.53
C ASP A 38 -3.17 -6.56 -21.34
N SER A 39 -4.21 -6.66 -20.57
CA SER A 39 -4.27 -7.50 -19.38
C SER A 39 -4.16 -9.01 -19.64
N GLY A 40 -4.35 -9.45 -20.87
CA GLY A 40 -4.16 -10.85 -21.29
C GLY A 40 -2.69 -11.28 -21.36
N ASP A 41 -1.76 -10.32 -21.28
CA ASP A 41 -0.32 -10.55 -21.50
C ASP A 41 0.42 -10.90 -20.21
N LEU A 42 1.68 -11.33 -20.37
CA LEU A 42 2.60 -11.58 -19.27
C LEU A 42 3.48 -10.35 -19.03
N PHE A 43 3.57 -9.93 -17.78
CA PHE A 43 4.35 -8.77 -17.34
C PHE A 43 5.30 -9.10 -16.19
N GLY A 44 6.36 -8.30 -16.09
CA GLY A 44 7.26 -8.32 -14.93
C GLY A 44 6.63 -7.76 -13.66
N LEU A 45 5.80 -6.73 -13.79
CA LEU A 45 5.08 -6.10 -12.69
C LEU A 45 3.65 -5.78 -13.11
N VAL A 46 2.70 -6.23 -12.32
CA VAL A 46 1.29 -5.83 -12.43
C VAL A 46 0.88 -5.10 -11.15
N SER A 47 0.29 -3.92 -11.30
CA SER A 47 -0.31 -3.18 -10.21
C SER A 47 -1.67 -2.65 -10.64
N PRO A 48 -2.76 -3.05 -9.99
CA PRO A 48 -4.06 -2.49 -10.28
C PRO A 48 -4.08 -0.98 -10.04
N GLN A 49 -4.80 -0.25 -10.90
CA GLN A 49 -5.00 1.19 -10.71
C GLN A 49 -5.81 1.50 -9.44
N GLY A 50 -5.78 2.74 -9.04
CA GLY A 50 -6.52 3.20 -7.86
C GLY A 50 -5.73 2.96 -6.58
N ASN A 51 -6.38 2.40 -5.56
CA ASN A 51 -5.80 2.26 -4.23
C ASN A 51 -4.59 1.30 -4.14
N MET A 52 -4.32 0.49 -5.17
CA MET A 52 -3.11 -0.35 -5.23
C MET A 52 -1.85 0.41 -5.67
N LEU A 53 -1.96 1.68 -6.01
CA LEU A 53 -0.81 2.58 -6.18
C LEU A 53 -0.38 3.26 -4.88
N ASP A 54 -1.30 3.39 -3.90
CA ASP A 54 -1.01 4.01 -2.61
C ASP A 54 0.10 3.28 -1.81
N PRO A 55 0.17 1.93 -1.80
CA PRO A 55 1.21 1.21 -1.06
C PRO A 55 2.65 1.65 -1.37
N TYR A 56 2.92 2.14 -2.56
CA TYR A 56 4.26 2.65 -2.91
C TYR A 56 4.64 3.92 -2.15
N GLN A 57 3.67 4.81 -1.93
CA GLN A 57 3.87 6.03 -1.13
C GLN A 57 4.18 5.66 0.33
N TYR A 58 3.40 4.76 0.91
CA TYR A 58 3.60 4.32 2.29
C TYR A 58 4.86 3.47 2.45
N GLY A 59 5.16 2.60 1.48
CA GLY A 59 6.43 1.86 1.42
C GLY A 59 7.67 2.77 1.46
N ALA A 60 7.56 3.96 0.86
CA ALA A 60 8.57 5.01 0.92
C ALA A 60 8.54 5.85 2.22
N ASN A 61 7.79 5.43 3.24
CA ASN A 61 7.62 6.14 4.51
C ASN A 61 7.15 7.60 4.31
N LEU A 62 6.09 7.78 3.54
CA LEU A 62 5.55 9.11 3.24
C LEU A 62 4.03 9.17 3.54
N PRO A 63 3.62 9.35 4.81
CA PRO A 63 2.23 9.62 5.15
C PRO A 63 1.75 10.95 4.58
N CYS A 64 0.45 11.08 4.37
CA CYS A 64 -0.17 12.31 3.84
C CYS A 64 -0.17 13.43 4.85
N LEU A 65 -0.52 13.11 6.09
CA LEU A 65 -0.64 14.08 7.18
C LEU A 65 0.39 13.79 8.28
N THR A 66 0.78 14.84 8.96
CA THR A 66 1.57 14.81 10.20
C THR A 66 0.90 15.65 11.27
N MET A 67 1.26 15.44 12.51
CA MET A 67 0.80 16.26 13.63
C MET A 67 1.87 17.29 13.98
N ASN A 68 1.49 18.55 14.11
CA ASN A 68 2.38 19.63 14.54
C ASN A 68 2.57 19.63 16.07
N ASP A 69 3.43 20.51 16.58
CA ASP A 69 3.74 20.63 18.01
C ASP A 69 2.52 21.09 18.85
N PHE A 70 1.46 21.59 18.23
CA PHE A 70 0.23 22.02 18.88
C PHE A 70 -0.86 20.94 18.90
N GLY A 71 -0.57 19.76 18.33
CA GLY A 71 -1.54 18.67 18.23
C GLY A 71 -2.51 18.80 17.05
N GLU A 72 -2.27 19.71 16.12
CA GLU A 72 -3.09 19.88 14.92
C GLU A 72 -2.53 19.06 13.75
N LEU A 73 -3.42 18.57 12.91
CA LEU A 73 -3.04 17.90 11.67
C LEU A 73 -2.59 18.92 10.62
N GLU A 74 -1.51 18.62 9.96
CA GLU A 74 -0.99 19.39 8.83
C GLU A 74 -0.59 18.50 7.65
N ILE A 75 -0.54 19.07 6.45
CA ILE A 75 -0.01 18.36 5.28
C ILE A 75 1.47 18.09 5.51
N ASN A 76 1.86 16.83 5.40
CA ASN A 76 3.26 16.46 5.52
C ASN A 76 4.11 17.23 4.50
N SER A 77 5.00 18.07 4.99
CA SER A 77 5.84 18.92 4.14
C SER A 77 6.74 18.11 3.17
N ARG A 78 7.10 16.87 3.54
CA ARG A 78 7.83 15.97 2.64
C ARG A 78 6.98 15.50 1.46
N LEU A 79 5.64 15.48 1.59
CA LEU A 79 4.71 15.07 0.54
C LEU A 79 4.79 16.02 -0.67
N THR A 80 4.84 17.31 -0.41
CA THR A 80 4.83 18.37 -1.43
C THR A 80 6.23 18.93 -1.75
N GLY A 81 7.23 18.54 -0.95
CA GLY A 81 8.64 18.92 -1.14
C GLY A 81 9.38 18.01 -2.14
N ASP A 82 10.68 18.20 -2.22
CA ASP A 82 11.57 17.49 -3.17
C ASP A 82 11.47 15.98 -3.07
N PHE A 83 11.28 15.44 -1.86
CA PHE A 83 11.14 14.01 -1.66
C PHE A 83 9.88 13.46 -2.33
N GLY A 84 8.73 14.09 -2.10
CA GLY A 84 7.46 13.66 -2.72
C GLY A 84 7.49 13.78 -4.24
N VAL A 85 8.06 14.87 -4.76
CA VAL A 85 8.26 15.05 -6.21
C VAL A 85 9.13 13.94 -6.77
N SER A 86 10.29 13.67 -6.16
CA SER A 86 11.21 12.62 -6.60
C SER A 86 10.59 11.22 -6.52
N LEU A 87 9.84 10.91 -5.46
CA LEU A 87 9.11 9.65 -5.36
C LEU A 87 8.07 9.51 -6.47
N CYS A 88 7.27 10.56 -6.72
CA CYS A 88 6.28 10.56 -7.78
C CYS A 88 6.91 10.33 -9.16
N ASP A 89 8.03 10.99 -9.45
CA ASP A 89 8.76 10.82 -10.70
C ASP A 89 9.34 9.40 -10.86
N ARG A 90 9.88 8.81 -9.80
CA ARG A 90 10.33 7.40 -9.80
C ARG A 90 9.18 6.42 -10.07
N LEU A 91 8.01 6.68 -9.49
CA LEU A 91 6.84 5.83 -9.70
C LEU A 91 6.24 6.00 -11.12
N ARG A 92 6.23 7.22 -11.64
CA ARG A 92 5.85 7.46 -13.04
C ARG A 92 6.80 6.75 -13.99
N ASP A 93 8.10 6.82 -13.72
CA ASP A 93 9.12 6.10 -14.48
C ASP A 93 8.95 4.57 -14.38
N LEU A 94 8.64 4.03 -13.20
CA LEU A 94 8.34 2.63 -12.97
C LEU A 94 7.15 2.14 -13.83
N PHE A 95 6.10 2.93 -13.97
CA PHE A 95 4.87 2.50 -14.64
C PHE A 95 4.76 2.92 -16.11
N HIS A 96 5.38 4.01 -16.51
CA HIS A 96 5.24 4.54 -17.88
C HIS A 96 6.47 4.35 -18.76
N ASN A 97 7.67 4.22 -18.16
CA ASN A 97 8.92 4.02 -18.89
C ASN A 97 9.49 2.62 -18.72
N ASN A 98 8.81 1.75 -18.00
CA ASN A 98 9.20 0.36 -17.81
C ASN A 98 8.36 -0.56 -18.71
N GLY A 99 9.00 -1.12 -19.74
CA GLY A 99 8.34 -2.02 -20.69
C GLY A 99 7.75 -3.29 -20.06
N GLY A 100 8.19 -3.71 -18.88
CA GLY A 100 7.68 -4.86 -18.16
C GLY A 100 6.61 -4.53 -17.10
N ALA A 101 6.22 -3.28 -16.91
CA ALA A 101 5.21 -2.93 -15.92
C ALA A 101 3.85 -2.66 -16.57
N TYR A 102 2.80 -3.16 -15.96
CA TYR A 102 1.41 -2.94 -16.37
C TYR A 102 0.58 -2.42 -15.22
N CYS A 103 -0.04 -1.26 -15.44
CA CYS A 103 -0.97 -0.68 -14.50
C CYS A 103 -2.40 -1.04 -14.94
N ALA A 104 -2.94 -2.12 -14.36
CA ALA A 104 -4.23 -2.69 -14.75
C ALA A 104 -5.40 -1.74 -14.42
N SER A 105 -6.37 -1.59 -15.34
CA SER A 105 -7.58 -0.83 -15.05
C SER A 105 -8.51 -1.60 -14.09
N LYS A 106 -9.34 -0.89 -13.34
CA LYS A 106 -10.29 -1.49 -12.38
C LYS A 106 -11.37 -2.38 -13.04
N GLU A 107 -11.58 -2.20 -14.32
CA GLU A 107 -12.73 -2.79 -15.01
C GLU A 107 -12.48 -4.19 -15.56
N LEU A 108 -11.27 -4.74 -15.37
CA LEU A 108 -10.89 -5.99 -15.99
C LEU A 108 -10.82 -7.13 -14.97
N PRO A 109 -11.21 -8.35 -15.37
CA PRO A 109 -11.04 -9.57 -14.57
C PRO A 109 -9.57 -9.89 -14.28
N ASP A 110 -8.67 -8.98 -14.55
CA ASP A 110 -7.22 -9.12 -14.62
C ASP A 110 -6.51 -8.82 -13.29
N TYR A 111 -7.26 -8.63 -12.24
CA TYR A 111 -6.77 -8.54 -10.86
C TYR A 111 -6.02 -9.78 -10.38
N TYR A 112 -5.87 -10.79 -11.22
CA TYR A 112 -5.35 -12.08 -10.82
C TYR A 112 -4.26 -12.57 -11.77
N ALA A 113 -3.45 -11.63 -12.25
CA ALA A 113 -2.41 -11.94 -13.22
C ALA A 113 -1.42 -12.98 -12.67
N MET A 114 -1.00 -12.86 -11.41
CA MET A 114 -0.11 -13.85 -10.78
C MET A 114 -0.78 -15.19 -10.62
N ALA A 115 -2.03 -15.26 -10.18
CA ALA A 115 -2.76 -16.52 -10.05
C ALA A 115 -2.92 -17.27 -11.39
N GLN A 116 -2.82 -16.55 -12.49
CA GLN A 116 -2.86 -17.10 -13.86
C GLN A 116 -1.46 -17.29 -14.46
N GLY A 117 -0.39 -17.07 -13.69
CA GLY A 117 0.99 -17.21 -14.17
C GLY A 117 1.46 -16.10 -15.11
N ARG A 118 0.79 -14.93 -15.11
CA ARG A 118 1.04 -13.82 -16.04
C ARG A 118 1.72 -12.59 -15.40
N ALA A 119 2.14 -12.69 -14.13
CA ALA A 119 2.91 -11.66 -13.46
C ALA A 119 4.09 -12.28 -12.71
N LEU A 120 5.26 -11.62 -12.76
CA LEU A 120 6.39 -11.97 -11.88
C LEU A 120 6.22 -11.30 -10.51
N PHE A 121 5.79 -10.06 -10.50
CA PHE A 121 5.40 -9.31 -9.30
C PHE A 121 3.97 -8.78 -9.48
N GLU A 122 3.19 -8.86 -8.43
CA GLU A 122 1.84 -8.28 -8.37
C GLU A 122 1.65 -7.58 -7.02
N VAL A 123 1.12 -6.37 -7.05
CA VAL A 123 0.80 -5.61 -5.84
C VAL A 123 -0.66 -5.84 -5.47
N GLU A 124 -0.87 -6.45 -4.30
CA GLU A 124 -2.20 -6.81 -3.84
C GLU A 124 -2.33 -6.79 -2.30
N THR A 125 -3.56 -6.93 -1.84
CA THR A 125 -3.85 -7.02 -0.41
C THR A 125 -3.56 -8.41 0.15
N ALA A 126 -3.30 -8.52 1.46
CA ALA A 126 -3.18 -9.84 2.11
C ALA A 126 -4.45 -10.70 1.95
N GLY A 127 -5.62 -10.06 1.83
CA GLY A 127 -6.87 -10.76 1.54
C GLY A 127 -6.91 -11.45 0.17
N TYR A 128 -6.17 -10.95 -0.80
CA TYR A 128 -5.99 -11.59 -2.11
C TYR A 128 -5.26 -12.93 -2.02
N ILE A 129 -4.23 -13.00 -1.18
CA ILE A 129 -3.49 -14.25 -0.94
C ILE A 129 -4.46 -15.34 -0.47
N ILE A 130 -5.32 -15.02 0.49
CA ILE A 130 -6.27 -15.97 1.08
C ILE A 130 -7.31 -16.44 0.07
N ARG A 131 -7.88 -15.50 -0.68
CA ARG A 131 -9.04 -15.78 -1.55
C ARG A 131 -8.67 -16.31 -2.92
N THR A 132 -7.52 -15.94 -3.44
CA THR A 132 -7.17 -16.17 -4.84
C THR A 132 -5.88 -16.95 -5.02
N LEU A 133 -4.78 -16.52 -4.42
CA LEU A 133 -3.50 -17.18 -4.63
C LEU A 133 -3.41 -18.55 -3.95
N ASN A 134 -3.96 -18.66 -2.75
CA ASN A 134 -3.89 -19.93 -2.03
C ASN A 134 -4.67 -21.07 -2.71
N PRO A 135 -5.88 -20.84 -3.27
CA PRO A 135 -6.57 -21.85 -4.07
C PRO A 135 -5.87 -22.17 -5.41
N SER A 136 -5.02 -21.29 -5.91
CA SER A 136 -4.28 -21.52 -7.14
C SER A 136 -3.11 -22.49 -6.92
N GLU A 137 -2.70 -23.19 -7.97
CA GLU A 137 -1.54 -24.07 -7.93
C GLU A 137 -0.20 -23.34 -8.11
N ILE A 138 -0.24 -22.01 -8.21
CA ILE A 138 0.95 -21.17 -8.42
C ILE A 138 1.82 -21.18 -7.17
N ASN A 139 3.12 -21.34 -7.39
CA ASN A 139 4.12 -21.15 -6.34
C ASN A 139 4.53 -19.67 -6.28
N TYR A 140 4.13 -18.99 -5.23
CA TYR A 140 4.39 -17.57 -5.01
C TYR A 140 5.24 -17.34 -3.75
N GLY A 141 5.80 -16.15 -3.63
CA GLY A 141 6.42 -15.64 -2.40
C GLY A 141 5.82 -14.29 -2.03
N ILE A 142 6.02 -13.91 -0.78
CA ILE A 142 5.51 -12.66 -0.21
C ILE A 142 6.69 -11.72 0.02
N LEU A 143 6.52 -10.45 -0.29
CA LEU A 143 7.49 -9.38 -0.07
C LEU A 143 6.75 -8.16 0.49
N PRO A 144 7.39 -7.37 1.37
CA PRO A 144 6.86 -6.06 1.72
C PRO A 144 6.91 -5.12 0.51
N MET A 145 6.26 -3.97 0.61
CA MET A 145 6.44 -2.91 -0.37
C MET A 145 7.90 -2.46 -0.41
N PRO A 146 8.44 -2.15 -1.60
CA PRO A 146 9.83 -1.73 -1.70
C PRO A 146 10.05 -0.38 -1.02
N LYS A 147 11.24 -0.18 -0.45
CA LYS A 147 11.69 1.12 0.06
C LYS A 147 11.90 2.10 -1.08
N TYR A 148 11.91 3.40 -0.76
CA TYR A 148 12.32 4.44 -1.70
C TYR A 148 13.73 4.20 -2.24
N ASP A 149 14.69 3.99 -1.32
CA ASP A 149 16.08 3.62 -1.60
C ASP A 149 16.68 2.83 -0.42
N SER A 150 17.97 2.48 -0.51
CA SER A 150 18.70 1.75 0.53
C SER A 150 18.95 2.58 1.79
N GLU A 151 18.94 3.90 1.69
CA GLU A 151 19.20 4.82 2.79
C GLU A 151 17.94 5.08 3.64
N GLN A 152 16.76 4.64 3.17
CA GLN A 152 15.52 4.79 3.92
C GLN A 152 15.63 4.09 5.29
N THR A 153 15.48 4.86 6.35
CA THR A 153 15.41 4.39 7.73
C THR A 153 14.01 3.89 8.11
N GLY A 154 13.90 3.20 9.25
CA GLY A 154 12.59 2.74 9.76
C GLY A 154 12.09 1.44 9.16
N GLY A 155 12.87 0.77 8.31
CA GLY A 155 12.50 -0.54 7.76
C GLY A 155 11.52 -0.46 6.58
N TYR A 156 10.70 -1.52 6.46
CA TYR A 156 9.65 -1.64 5.44
C TYR A 156 8.31 -1.20 6.02
N HIS A 157 7.52 -0.46 5.24
CA HIS A 157 6.24 0.05 5.68
C HIS A 157 5.09 -0.57 4.89
N THR A 158 3.98 -0.80 5.57
CA THR A 158 2.78 -1.42 5.03
C THR A 158 1.62 -0.45 5.05
N CYS A 159 1.03 -0.25 3.89
CA CYS A 159 -0.19 0.53 3.73
C CYS A 159 -1.40 -0.29 4.19
N LEU A 160 -2.21 0.24 5.09
CA LEU A 160 -3.50 -0.35 5.38
C LEU A 160 -4.43 -0.25 4.18
N SER A 161 -5.25 -1.28 3.99
CA SER A 161 -6.36 -1.21 3.03
C SER A 161 -7.28 -0.04 3.39
N MET A 162 -7.89 0.59 2.39
CA MET A 162 -8.90 1.64 2.64
C MET A 162 -10.17 1.10 3.33
N VAL A 163 -10.36 -0.21 3.30
CA VAL A 163 -11.52 -0.87 3.91
C VAL A 163 -11.09 -1.46 5.24
N TYR A 164 -11.10 -0.65 6.28
CA TYR A 164 -11.01 -1.10 7.65
C TYR A 164 -12.09 -0.42 8.49
N SER A 165 -12.59 -1.14 9.48
CA SER A 165 -13.65 -0.64 10.37
C SER A 165 -13.05 0.18 11.49
N SER A 166 -13.68 1.30 11.81
CA SER A 166 -13.41 2.09 12.99
C SER A 166 -14.64 2.08 13.90
N PHE A 167 -14.42 2.17 15.20
CA PHE A 167 -15.47 2.30 16.19
C PHE A 167 -15.48 3.71 16.74
N SER A 168 -16.66 4.26 16.96
CA SER A 168 -16.85 5.54 17.62
C SER A 168 -17.95 5.44 18.66
N ILE A 169 -17.85 6.26 19.71
CA ILE A 169 -18.89 6.40 20.72
C ILE A 169 -19.60 7.71 20.42
N PRO A 170 -20.92 7.69 20.16
CA PRO A 170 -21.65 8.92 19.91
C PRO A 170 -21.72 9.78 21.18
N GLU A 171 -21.69 11.09 21.04
CA GLU A 171 -21.78 12.04 22.16
C GLU A 171 -23.05 11.86 23.01
N ILE A 172 -24.15 11.46 22.37
CA ILE A 172 -25.43 11.19 23.02
C ILE A 172 -25.52 9.81 23.71
N ALA A 173 -24.43 9.06 23.80
CA ALA A 173 -24.42 7.77 24.49
C ALA A 173 -24.79 7.98 25.98
N ASN A 174 -25.70 7.14 26.50
CA ASN A 174 -26.15 7.24 27.89
C ASN A 174 -25.01 7.05 28.90
N ASP A 175 -24.03 6.19 28.57
CA ASP A 175 -22.82 5.96 29.35
C ASP A 175 -21.64 5.75 28.38
N ALA A 176 -20.93 6.85 28.11
CA ALA A 176 -19.76 6.83 27.24
C ALA A 176 -18.58 6.07 27.89
N ALA A 177 -18.47 6.11 29.23
CA ALA A 177 -17.40 5.44 29.94
C ALA A 177 -17.58 3.92 29.91
N GLU A 178 -18.81 3.41 30.11
CA GLU A 178 -19.11 1.99 29.97
C GLU A 178 -18.88 1.51 28.52
N SER A 179 -19.32 2.29 27.54
CA SER A 179 -19.10 2.00 26.13
C SER A 179 -17.60 1.93 25.78
N ALA A 180 -16.79 2.86 26.30
CA ALA A 180 -15.35 2.87 26.13
C ALA A 180 -14.70 1.63 26.75
N ALA A 181 -15.10 1.26 27.98
CA ALA A 181 -14.57 0.08 28.64
C ALA A 181 -14.88 -1.22 27.88
N VAL A 182 -16.07 -1.33 27.28
CA VAL A 182 -16.41 -2.48 26.43
C VAL A 182 -15.54 -2.50 25.16
N LEU A 183 -15.36 -1.37 24.48
CA LEU A 183 -14.50 -1.29 23.29
C LEU A 183 -13.04 -1.62 23.62
N GLU A 184 -12.53 -1.15 24.76
CA GLU A 184 -11.17 -1.49 25.20
C GLU A 184 -11.02 -2.98 25.49
N ALA A 185 -11.98 -3.62 26.16
CA ALA A 185 -11.98 -5.05 26.40
C ALA A 185 -11.99 -5.85 25.08
N LEU A 186 -12.82 -5.46 24.10
CA LEU A 186 -12.85 -6.09 22.79
C LEU A 186 -11.53 -5.89 22.02
N ALA A 187 -10.92 -4.70 22.11
CA ALA A 187 -9.63 -4.43 21.50
C ALA A 187 -8.52 -5.27 22.16
N HIS A 188 -8.51 -5.38 23.49
CA HIS A 188 -7.58 -6.22 24.24
C HIS A 188 -7.68 -7.70 23.83
N ASP A 189 -8.89 -8.25 23.79
CA ASP A 189 -9.11 -9.64 23.39
C ASP A 189 -8.71 -9.87 21.92
N SER A 190 -9.02 -8.91 21.05
CA SER A 190 -8.60 -8.97 19.64
C SER A 190 -7.07 -8.96 19.52
N TYR A 191 -6.38 -8.10 20.26
CA TYR A 191 -4.93 -7.99 20.24
C TYR A 191 -4.24 -9.24 20.81
N THR A 192 -4.74 -9.76 21.92
CA THR A 192 -4.09 -10.88 22.64
C THR A 192 -4.45 -12.25 22.11
N GLN A 193 -5.60 -12.42 21.45
CA GLN A 193 -6.10 -13.71 21.00
C GLN A 193 -6.35 -13.77 19.51
N LEU A 194 -7.18 -12.86 18.95
CA LEU A 194 -7.64 -12.94 17.58
C LEU A 194 -6.52 -12.62 16.57
N ILE A 195 -5.77 -11.56 16.78
CA ILE A 195 -4.67 -11.16 15.88
C ILE A 195 -3.59 -12.23 15.85
N PRO A 196 -3.05 -12.72 16.97
CA PRO A 196 -2.09 -13.84 16.97
C PRO A 196 -2.65 -15.10 16.28
N TYR A 197 -3.91 -15.43 16.52
CA TYR A 197 -4.53 -16.57 15.85
C TYR A 197 -4.58 -16.42 14.33
N ILE A 198 -4.99 -15.25 13.83
CA ILE A 198 -5.04 -14.98 12.40
C ILE A 198 -3.63 -15.01 11.78
N TYR A 199 -2.66 -14.34 12.41
CA TYR A 199 -1.31 -14.24 11.86
C TYR A 199 -0.54 -15.56 11.99
N GLU A 200 -0.47 -16.15 13.17
CA GLU A 200 0.33 -17.34 13.41
C GLU A 200 -0.31 -18.60 12.80
N ASN A 201 -1.60 -18.82 13.03
CA ASN A 201 -2.26 -20.06 12.61
C ASN A 201 -2.82 -20.02 11.18
N ASN A 202 -3.13 -18.84 10.64
CA ASN A 202 -3.61 -18.74 9.28
C ASN A 202 -2.53 -18.22 8.33
N LEU A 203 -2.10 -16.96 8.48
CA LEU A 203 -1.19 -16.36 7.49
C LEU A 203 0.16 -17.07 7.46
N LYS A 204 0.80 -17.26 8.59
CA LYS A 204 2.11 -17.90 8.63
C LYS A 204 2.05 -19.41 8.37
N SER A 205 1.11 -20.14 8.99
CA SER A 205 1.10 -21.60 8.89
C SER A 205 0.40 -22.13 7.65
N ARG A 206 -0.68 -21.51 7.19
CA ARG A 206 -1.48 -21.98 6.05
C ARG A 206 -1.10 -21.36 4.72
N TYR A 207 -0.68 -20.09 4.73
CA TYR A 207 -0.46 -19.31 3.52
C TYR A 207 1.01 -19.01 3.23
N SER A 208 1.92 -19.33 4.15
CA SER A 208 3.34 -19.36 3.87
C SER A 208 3.70 -20.64 3.12
N LYS A 209 4.06 -20.50 1.88
CA LYS A 209 4.56 -21.63 1.06
C LYS A 209 6.01 -22.00 1.38
N ARG A 210 6.75 -21.10 2.06
CA ARG A 210 8.17 -21.23 2.39
C ARG A 210 8.45 -20.63 3.77
N PRO A 211 9.48 -21.11 4.50
CA PRO A 211 9.85 -20.54 5.82
C PRO A 211 10.10 -19.03 5.81
N GLN A 212 10.66 -18.51 4.69
CA GLN A 212 10.93 -17.08 4.54
C GLN A 212 9.66 -16.22 4.47
N ASP A 213 8.55 -16.78 3.99
CA ASP A 213 7.28 -16.05 3.88
C ASP A 213 6.71 -15.69 5.27
N ALA A 214 6.93 -16.55 6.29
CA ALA A 214 6.52 -16.25 7.66
C ALA A 214 7.15 -14.96 8.19
N ARG A 215 8.48 -14.79 7.96
CA ARG A 215 9.17 -13.56 8.32
C ARG A 215 8.67 -12.33 7.54
N MET A 216 8.30 -12.50 6.27
CA MET A 216 7.72 -11.39 5.49
C MET A 216 6.39 -10.93 6.10
N PHE A 217 5.57 -11.85 6.62
CA PHE A 217 4.37 -11.47 7.36
C PHE A 217 4.66 -10.69 8.64
N ASP A 218 5.74 -11.01 9.36
CA ASP A 218 6.17 -10.22 10.53
C ASP A 218 6.49 -8.78 10.10
N LEU A 219 7.31 -8.60 9.07
CA LEU A 219 7.66 -7.28 8.54
C LEU A 219 6.44 -6.49 8.06
N LEU A 220 5.47 -7.16 7.43
CA LEU A 220 4.22 -6.53 7.00
C LEU A 220 3.41 -6.01 8.19
N THR A 221 3.36 -6.76 9.29
CA THR A 221 2.61 -6.39 10.49
C THR A 221 3.30 -5.29 11.28
N GLU A 222 4.61 -5.41 11.47
CA GLU A 222 5.43 -4.42 12.19
C GLU A 222 5.47 -3.07 11.46
N GLY A 223 5.41 -3.12 10.13
CA GLY A 223 5.48 -1.93 9.26
C GLY A 223 4.17 -1.20 9.03
N ILE A 224 3.05 -1.58 9.66
CA ILE A 224 1.74 -0.95 9.43
C ILE A 224 1.79 0.54 9.75
N VAL A 225 1.40 1.37 8.79
CA VAL A 225 1.29 2.82 8.93
C VAL A 225 -0.18 3.21 9.03
N TYR A 226 -0.50 3.93 10.10
CA TYR A 226 -1.80 4.59 10.28
C TYR A 226 -1.67 6.05 9.86
N ASP A 227 -2.41 6.46 8.85
CA ASP A 227 -2.38 7.82 8.33
C ASP A 227 -3.80 8.43 8.41
N PRO A 228 -4.02 9.46 9.23
CA PRO A 228 -5.30 10.16 9.29
C PRO A 228 -5.78 10.64 7.92
N GLY A 229 -4.85 11.00 7.03
CA GLY A 229 -5.16 11.42 5.66
C GLY A 229 -5.84 10.36 4.80
N ARG A 230 -5.82 9.08 5.20
CA ARG A 230 -6.57 8.01 4.53
C ARG A 230 -7.96 7.77 5.10
N VAL A 231 -8.21 8.20 6.34
CA VAL A 231 -9.48 7.98 7.03
C VAL A 231 -10.43 9.14 6.78
N MET A 232 -9.87 10.34 6.64
CA MET A 232 -10.62 11.59 6.53
C MET A 232 -10.88 11.94 5.07
N ASP A 233 -11.95 11.41 4.51
CA ASP A 233 -12.30 11.52 3.07
C ASP A 233 -12.48 12.95 2.58
N ASN A 234 -12.89 13.88 3.44
CA ASN A 234 -13.11 15.28 3.09
C ASN A 234 -11.83 16.02 2.67
N VAL A 235 -10.64 15.49 3.00
CA VAL A 235 -9.37 16.03 2.54
C VAL A 235 -8.94 15.46 1.19
N ASP A 236 -9.25 14.20 0.87
CA ASP A 236 -8.89 13.43 -0.35
C ASP A 236 -7.40 13.51 -0.76
N ILE A 237 -6.52 13.90 0.18
CA ILE A 237 -5.10 14.09 -0.10
C ILE A 237 -4.39 12.75 -0.39
N TYR A 238 -4.90 11.66 0.14
CA TYR A 238 -4.36 10.31 -0.07
C TYR A 238 -4.42 9.88 -1.55
N SER A 239 -5.29 10.49 -2.35
CA SER A 239 -5.42 10.17 -3.76
C SER A 239 -4.41 10.89 -4.67
N LEU A 240 -3.67 11.85 -4.14
CA LEU A 240 -2.77 12.73 -4.88
C LEU A 240 -1.74 11.95 -5.72
N PHE A 241 -1.00 11.03 -5.07
CA PHE A 241 0.02 10.23 -5.75
C PHE A 241 -0.55 9.32 -6.83
N ARG A 242 -1.60 8.57 -6.51
CA ARG A 242 -2.19 7.64 -7.50
C ARG A 242 -2.73 8.35 -8.72
N ARG A 243 -3.30 9.58 -8.56
CA ARG A 243 -3.74 10.39 -9.70
C ARG A 243 -2.56 10.83 -10.55
N ALA A 244 -1.51 11.35 -9.93
CA ALA A 244 -0.31 11.80 -10.63
C ALA A 244 0.36 10.63 -11.40
N ILE A 245 0.45 9.46 -10.80
CA ILE A 245 1.01 8.25 -11.42
C ILE A 245 0.09 7.79 -12.58
N ARG A 246 -1.21 7.60 -12.32
CA ARG A 246 -2.16 7.11 -13.31
C ARG A 246 -2.19 7.98 -14.56
N ASP A 247 -2.26 9.29 -14.37
CA ASP A 247 -2.44 10.25 -15.46
C ASP A 247 -1.10 10.73 -16.04
N ASN A 248 0.02 10.19 -15.54
CA ASN A 248 1.39 10.55 -15.92
C ASN A 248 1.65 12.06 -15.85
N VAL A 249 1.26 12.67 -14.75
CA VAL A 249 1.36 14.12 -14.50
C VAL A 249 2.25 14.36 -13.30
N THR A 250 2.91 15.51 -13.25
CA THR A 250 3.73 15.90 -12.10
C THR A 250 2.89 16.08 -10.84
N LEU A 251 3.45 15.71 -9.68
CA LEU A 251 2.78 15.82 -8.39
C LEU A 251 2.30 17.26 -8.12
N GLY A 252 3.15 18.26 -8.37
CA GLY A 252 2.84 19.67 -8.16
C GLY A 252 1.61 20.15 -8.91
N LYS A 253 1.38 19.66 -10.14
CA LYS A 253 0.20 20.05 -10.92
C LYS A 253 -1.11 19.66 -10.22
N TYR A 254 -1.19 18.45 -9.66
CA TYR A 254 -2.37 18.01 -8.92
C TYR A 254 -2.48 18.68 -7.57
N PHE A 255 -1.36 18.86 -6.86
CA PHE A 255 -1.35 19.52 -5.57
C PHE A 255 -1.88 20.97 -5.68
N GLU A 256 -1.34 21.77 -6.57
CA GLU A 256 -1.79 23.16 -6.76
C GLU A 256 -3.27 23.25 -7.16
N ALA A 257 -3.76 22.32 -7.99
CA ALA A 257 -5.16 22.29 -8.38
C ALA A 257 -6.13 21.94 -7.24
N SER A 258 -5.65 21.25 -6.20
CA SER A 258 -6.48 20.77 -5.09
C SER A 258 -6.12 21.42 -3.74
N LYS A 259 -5.13 22.29 -3.70
CA LYS A 259 -4.57 22.87 -2.48
C LYS A 259 -5.62 23.50 -1.55
N SER A 260 -6.52 24.30 -2.10
CA SER A 260 -7.58 24.93 -1.32
C SER A 260 -8.55 23.92 -0.71
N VAL A 261 -8.82 22.80 -1.39
CA VAL A 261 -9.66 21.72 -0.88
C VAL A 261 -8.97 21.06 0.30
N PHE A 262 -7.69 20.74 0.17
CA PHE A 262 -6.90 20.11 1.24
C PHE A 262 -6.81 21.03 2.47
N GLU A 263 -6.46 22.30 2.27
CA GLU A 263 -6.33 23.26 3.37
C GLU A 263 -7.67 23.54 4.10
N ASN A 264 -8.78 23.64 3.37
CA ASN A 264 -10.09 23.84 3.99
C ASN A 264 -10.54 22.57 4.74
N GLY A 265 -10.38 21.37 4.13
CA GLY A 265 -10.72 20.13 4.82
C GLY A 265 -9.92 19.92 6.11
N LEU A 266 -8.64 20.30 6.14
CA LEU A 266 -7.82 20.25 7.36
C LEU A 266 -8.28 21.25 8.42
N LYS A 267 -8.68 22.45 8.03
CA LYS A 267 -9.24 23.42 8.98
C LYS A 267 -10.51 22.91 9.65
N ASP A 268 -11.40 22.30 8.87
CA ASP A 268 -12.64 21.73 9.38
C ASP A 268 -12.37 20.60 10.37
N ILE A 269 -11.39 19.73 10.05
CA ILE A 269 -10.98 18.64 10.94
C ILE A 269 -10.37 19.18 12.23
N ASN A 270 -9.36 20.05 12.13
CA ASN A 270 -8.72 20.62 13.31
C ASN A 270 -9.69 21.40 14.19
N PHE A 271 -10.66 22.10 13.60
CA PHE A 271 -11.73 22.75 14.34
C PHE A 271 -12.58 21.74 15.13
N ALA A 272 -12.99 20.64 14.49
CA ALA A 272 -13.79 19.61 15.15
C ALA A 272 -13.05 18.89 16.30
N PHE A 273 -11.72 18.87 16.29
CA PHE A 273 -10.91 18.29 17.37
C PHE A 273 -10.52 19.31 18.45
N SER A 274 -10.80 20.61 18.25
CA SER A 274 -10.49 21.66 19.21
C SER A 274 -11.65 22.00 20.17
N GLU A 275 -12.86 21.49 19.90
CA GLU A 275 -14.05 21.58 20.75
C GLU A 275 -14.12 20.38 21.72
#